data_5d0d3d5eef8a5b96de0cf92a3c57a930
#
_entry.id   5d0d3d5eef8a5b96de0cf92a3c57a930
#
_cell.length_a   1.000
_cell.length_b   1.000
_cell.length_c   1.000
_cell.angle_alpha   90.00
_cell.angle_beta   90.00
_cell.angle_gamma   90.00
#
_symmetry.space_group_name_H-M   'P 1'
#
loop_
_entity.id
_entity.type
_entity.pdbx_description
1 polymer ?
#
loop_
_entity_poly.entity_id
_entity_poly.type
_entity_poly.pdbx_seq_one_letter_code
_entity_poly.pdbx_strand_id
1 'polypeptide(L)'
;MWRLLKLPKKKPQTPDKKIISAIQTIAGFTPRNLELYKLATLHSSIAKENGQGFKESNERLEYLGDAILGAAVADFLFKKFPYKNEGFLTEIRSRIVNRESLNLLARKIGIGSIVQFDQKNIQLQQVILGNTLEAIVGAVYLDKGYRQCKKFVVTKLIAPNFD
;
A
#
# COMPACT_ATOMS: atom_id res chain seq x y z
N MET A 1 -7.96 -47.26 10.34
CA MET A 1 -8.86 -46.20 10.88
C MET A 1 -8.07 -44.90 11.02
N TRP A 2 -8.10 -44.03 10.01
CA TRP A 2 -7.31 -42.80 9.95
C TRP A 2 -8.06 -41.69 10.69
N ARG A 3 -7.54 -41.25 11.84
CA ARG A 3 -8.01 -40.07 12.55
C ARG A 3 -7.63 -38.83 11.72
N LEU A 4 -8.58 -38.25 11.05
CA LEU A 4 -8.45 -36.91 10.47
C LEU A 4 -8.18 -35.92 11.61
N LEU A 5 -6.94 -35.46 11.72
CA LEU A 5 -6.55 -34.34 12.57
C LEU A 5 -7.33 -33.10 12.10
N LYS A 6 -8.37 -32.73 12.82
CA LYS A 6 -9.07 -31.46 12.62
C LYS A 6 -8.09 -30.33 12.96
N LEU A 7 -7.55 -29.69 11.93
CA LEU A 7 -6.81 -28.44 12.11
C LEU A 7 -7.71 -27.44 12.85
N PRO A 8 -7.18 -26.74 13.89
CA PRO A 8 -7.96 -25.76 14.62
C PRO A 8 -8.43 -24.66 13.66
N LYS A 9 -9.74 -24.45 13.56
CA LYS A 9 -10.31 -23.31 12.82
C LYS A 9 -9.78 -22.03 13.47
N LYS A 10 -9.00 -21.24 12.74
CA LYS A 10 -8.58 -19.90 13.20
C LYS A 10 -9.83 -19.13 13.59
N LYS A 11 -9.89 -18.63 14.83
CA LYS A 11 -10.97 -17.72 15.27
C LYS A 11 -11.00 -16.50 14.34
N PRO A 12 -12.18 -16.00 13.95
CA PRO A 12 -12.27 -14.81 13.13
C PRO A 12 -11.54 -13.67 13.85
N GLN A 13 -10.61 -13.05 13.13
CA GLN A 13 -9.85 -11.91 13.67
C GLN A 13 -10.76 -10.67 13.66
N THR A 14 -10.65 -9.83 14.69
CA THR A 14 -11.26 -8.49 14.66
C THR A 14 -10.66 -7.70 13.48
N PRO A 15 -11.41 -6.75 12.89
CA PRO A 15 -10.92 -5.92 11.78
C PRO A 15 -9.56 -5.28 12.09
N ASP A 16 -9.35 -4.80 13.30
CA ASP A 16 -8.11 -4.18 13.74
C ASP A 16 -6.94 -5.18 13.73
N LYS A 17 -7.14 -6.38 14.25
CA LYS A 17 -6.12 -7.44 14.24
C LYS A 17 -5.74 -7.85 12.81
N LYS A 18 -6.72 -7.87 11.91
CA LYS A 18 -6.49 -8.18 10.50
C LYS A 18 -5.59 -7.13 9.84
N ILE A 19 -5.85 -5.85 10.05
CA ILE A 19 -5.04 -4.76 9.51
C ILE A 19 -3.63 -4.78 10.12
N ILE A 20 -3.50 -4.91 11.43
CA ILE A 20 -2.20 -5.01 12.11
C ILE A 20 -1.36 -6.15 11.52
N SER A 21 -1.93 -7.34 11.42
CA SER A 21 -1.24 -8.52 10.88
C SER A 21 -0.83 -8.32 9.42
N ALA A 22 -1.70 -7.71 8.61
CA ALA A 22 -1.40 -7.42 7.21
C ALA A 22 -0.25 -6.40 7.08
N ILE A 23 -0.28 -5.31 7.84
CA ILE A 23 0.80 -4.30 7.82
C ILE A 23 2.12 -4.90 8.31
N GLN A 24 2.11 -5.74 9.34
CA GLN A 24 3.31 -6.47 9.77
C GLN A 24 3.90 -7.32 8.67
N THR A 25 3.06 -8.00 7.90
CA THR A 25 3.49 -8.82 6.75
C THR A 25 3.98 -7.98 5.59
N ILE A 26 3.25 -6.92 5.24
CA ILE A 26 3.54 -6.05 4.08
C ILE A 26 4.79 -5.19 4.35
N ALA A 27 4.84 -4.52 5.48
CA ALA A 27 5.83 -3.49 5.78
C ALA A 27 6.95 -3.94 6.74
N GLY A 28 6.74 -5.06 7.46
CA GLY A 28 7.72 -5.61 8.38
C GLY A 28 7.79 -4.94 9.74
N PHE A 29 6.77 -4.14 10.12
CA PHE A 29 6.68 -3.49 11.43
C PHE A 29 5.25 -3.42 11.94
N THR A 30 5.10 -3.18 13.25
CA THR A 30 3.80 -2.94 13.88
C THR A 30 3.41 -1.46 13.74
N PRO A 31 2.16 -1.16 13.32
CA PRO A 31 1.62 0.21 13.34
C PRO A 31 1.75 0.87 14.72
N ARG A 32 2.17 2.14 14.79
CA ARG A 32 2.08 2.98 15.99
C ARG A 32 0.71 3.67 16.04
N ASN A 33 0.26 4.19 14.91
CA ASN A 33 -1.06 4.81 14.76
C ASN A 33 -1.90 3.97 13.80
N LEU A 34 -2.70 3.06 14.35
CA LEU A 34 -3.54 2.14 13.58
C LEU A 34 -4.59 2.88 12.73
N GLU A 35 -5.09 4.03 13.19
CA GLU A 35 -6.13 4.78 12.48
C GLU A 35 -5.66 5.26 11.09
N LEU A 36 -4.36 5.57 10.93
CA LEU A 36 -3.79 5.90 9.61
C LEU A 36 -3.95 4.74 8.61
N TYR A 37 -3.74 3.51 9.05
CA TYR A 37 -3.84 2.33 8.18
C TYR A 37 -5.29 1.92 7.93
N LYS A 38 -6.17 2.12 8.90
CA LYS A 38 -7.62 1.96 8.71
C LYS A 38 -8.12 2.93 7.65
N LEU A 39 -7.70 4.19 7.74
CA LEU A 39 -8.02 5.22 6.75
C LEU A 39 -7.42 4.90 5.37
N ALA A 40 -6.16 4.45 5.31
CA ALA A 40 -5.48 4.08 4.07
C ALA A 40 -6.20 2.97 3.30
N THR A 41 -6.90 2.09 4.00
CA THR A 41 -7.64 0.97 3.41
C THR A 41 -9.11 1.28 3.11
N LEU A 42 -9.60 2.48 3.43
CA LEU A 42 -11.00 2.89 3.26
C LEU A 42 -11.17 3.73 1.99
N HIS A 43 -11.76 3.14 0.95
CA HIS A 43 -12.03 3.84 -0.30
C HIS A 43 -13.25 4.76 -0.19
N SER A 44 -13.23 5.88 -0.94
CA SER A 44 -14.30 6.89 -0.94
C SER A 44 -15.67 6.35 -1.36
N SER A 45 -15.74 5.25 -2.11
CA SER A 45 -17.01 4.62 -2.53
C SER A 45 -17.89 4.16 -1.37
N ILE A 46 -17.31 3.87 -0.21
CA ILE A 46 -18.04 3.43 0.99
C ILE A 46 -17.79 4.33 2.20
N ALA A 47 -16.98 5.38 2.06
CA ALA A 47 -16.74 6.35 3.11
C ALA A 47 -18.02 7.14 3.41
N LYS A 48 -18.27 7.36 4.71
CA LYS A 48 -19.43 8.14 5.17
C LYS A 48 -19.06 9.61 5.27
N GLU A 49 -19.99 10.47 4.94
CA GLU A 49 -19.87 11.91 5.22
C GLU A 49 -19.97 12.15 6.73
N ASN A 50 -19.07 13.02 7.23
CA ASN A 50 -19.24 13.59 8.56
C ASN A 50 -20.30 14.70 8.54
N GLY A 51 -20.70 15.23 9.71
CA GLY A 51 -21.69 16.28 9.83
C GLY A 51 -21.33 17.62 9.14
N GLN A 52 -20.15 17.74 8.54
CA GLN A 52 -19.65 18.89 7.80
C GLN A 52 -19.59 18.66 6.27
N GLY A 53 -20.16 17.56 5.77
CA GLY A 53 -20.13 17.19 4.35
C GLY A 53 -18.78 16.67 3.85
N PHE A 54 -17.85 16.35 4.74
CA PHE A 54 -16.54 15.80 4.39
C PHE A 54 -16.56 14.28 4.47
N LYS A 55 -16.13 13.61 3.39
CA LYS A 55 -15.89 12.16 3.37
C LYS A 55 -14.46 11.86 3.78
N GLU A 56 -14.29 11.23 4.92
CA GLU A 56 -12.98 10.73 5.34
C GLU A 56 -12.68 9.41 4.63
N SER A 57 -11.74 9.46 3.70
CA SER A 57 -11.34 8.33 2.85
C SER A 57 -9.82 8.31 2.66
N ASN A 58 -9.33 7.32 1.92
CA ASN A 58 -7.90 7.19 1.64
C ASN A 58 -7.33 8.19 0.62
N GLU A 59 -8.16 9.01 -0.03
CA GLU A 59 -7.72 9.89 -1.14
C GLU A 59 -6.62 10.87 -0.75
N ARG A 60 -6.69 11.46 0.45
CA ARG A 60 -5.63 12.37 0.92
C ARG A 60 -4.33 11.65 1.24
N LEU A 61 -4.40 10.43 1.74
CA LEU A 61 -3.22 9.58 1.97
C LEU A 61 -2.64 9.07 0.65
N GLU A 62 -3.47 8.74 -0.32
CA GLU A 62 -3.06 8.40 -1.69
C GLU A 62 -2.28 9.55 -2.32
N TYR A 63 -2.81 10.78 -2.28
CA TYR A 63 -2.13 11.98 -2.78
C TYR A 63 -0.75 12.17 -2.15
N LEU A 64 -0.66 12.06 -0.82
CA LEU A 64 0.62 12.18 -0.10
C LEU A 64 1.57 11.02 -0.45
N GLY A 65 1.03 9.81 -0.47
CA GLY A 65 1.79 8.59 -0.73
C GLY A 65 2.37 8.53 -2.14
N ASP A 66 1.65 8.99 -3.15
CA ASP A 66 2.17 9.13 -4.53
C ASP A 66 3.43 9.99 -4.55
N ALA A 67 3.40 11.16 -3.93
CA ALA A 67 4.56 12.05 -3.86
C ALA A 67 5.76 11.42 -3.13
N ILE A 68 5.52 10.75 -2.00
CA ILE A 68 6.57 10.08 -1.22
C ILE A 68 7.13 8.87 -1.98
N LEU A 69 6.28 8.07 -2.61
CA LEU A 69 6.67 6.94 -3.43
C LEU A 69 7.56 7.41 -4.61
N GLY A 70 7.11 8.44 -5.32
CA GLY A 70 7.88 9.03 -6.41
C GLY A 70 9.26 9.53 -5.99
N ALA A 71 9.35 10.19 -4.83
CA ALA A 71 10.63 10.66 -4.28
C ALA A 71 11.55 9.49 -3.87
N ALA A 72 11.02 8.46 -3.22
CA ALA A 72 11.79 7.29 -2.81
C ALA A 72 12.33 6.50 -4.02
N VAL A 73 11.51 6.33 -5.06
CA VAL A 73 11.91 5.68 -6.32
C VAL A 73 12.99 6.50 -7.02
N ALA A 74 12.81 7.83 -7.13
CA ALA A 74 13.78 8.71 -7.77
C ALA A 74 15.15 8.66 -7.06
N ASP A 75 15.18 8.73 -5.73
CA ASP A 75 16.42 8.62 -4.95
C ASP A 75 17.11 7.25 -5.14
N PHE A 76 16.33 6.18 -5.15
CA PHE A 76 16.86 4.83 -5.41
C PHE A 76 17.49 4.72 -6.80
N LEU A 77 16.79 5.16 -7.86
CA LEU A 77 17.27 5.10 -9.23
C LEU A 77 18.49 5.98 -9.47
N PHE A 78 18.50 7.19 -8.89
CA PHE A 78 19.63 8.10 -8.97
C PHE A 78 20.92 7.46 -8.43
N LYS A 79 20.82 6.78 -7.31
CA LYS A 79 21.97 6.10 -6.68
C LYS A 79 22.36 4.79 -7.39
N LYS A 80 21.37 4.06 -7.90
CA LYS A 80 21.60 2.77 -8.58
C LYS A 80 22.23 2.97 -9.96
N PHE A 81 21.93 4.06 -10.65
CA PHE A 81 22.38 4.32 -12.02
C PHE A 81 23.14 5.63 -12.16
N PRO A 82 24.33 5.77 -11.53
CA PRO A 82 25.07 7.04 -11.45
C PRO A 82 25.55 7.59 -12.80
N TYR A 83 25.61 6.73 -13.83
CA TYR A 83 26.09 7.11 -15.18
C TYR A 83 24.97 7.21 -16.22
N LYS A 84 23.70 7.13 -15.80
CA LYS A 84 22.54 7.28 -16.70
C LYS A 84 22.01 8.70 -16.67
N ASN A 85 21.51 9.15 -17.82
CA ASN A 85 20.93 10.49 -17.96
C ASN A 85 19.51 10.58 -17.35
N GLU A 86 18.99 11.78 -17.28
CA GLU A 86 17.66 12.07 -16.73
C GLU A 86 16.56 11.33 -17.49
N GLY A 87 16.61 11.27 -18.81
CA GLY A 87 15.61 10.59 -19.63
C GLY A 87 15.48 9.10 -19.28
N PHE A 88 16.61 8.40 -19.09
CA PHE A 88 16.60 7.01 -18.65
C PHE A 88 15.98 6.86 -17.24
N LEU A 89 16.36 7.72 -16.30
CA LEU A 89 15.83 7.65 -14.93
C LEU A 89 14.32 7.92 -14.90
N THR A 90 13.84 8.87 -15.68
CA THR A 90 12.42 9.20 -15.82
C THR A 90 11.63 8.05 -16.43
N GLU A 91 12.16 7.42 -17.47
CA GLU A 91 11.53 6.26 -18.10
C GLU A 91 11.38 5.08 -17.12
N ILE A 92 12.46 4.72 -16.42
CA ILE A 92 12.42 3.61 -15.45
C ILE A 92 11.47 3.93 -14.30
N ARG A 93 11.51 5.16 -13.75
CA ARG A 93 10.57 5.58 -12.71
C ARG A 93 9.12 5.42 -13.17
N SER A 94 8.80 5.89 -14.36
CA SER A 94 7.46 5.78 -14.94
C SER A 94 6.98 4.32 -15.04
N ARG A 95 7.87 3.40 -15.42
CA ARG A 95 7.54 1.96 -15.45
C ARG A 95 7.26 1.36 -14.09
N ILE A 96 7.94 1.84 -13.04
CA ILE A 96 7.75 1.35 -11.66
C ILE A 96 6.44 1.87 -11.07
N VAL A 97 6.15 3.18 -11.24
CA VAL A 97 5.04 3.85 -10.55
C VAL A 97 3.79 4.02 -11.42
N ASN A 98 3.72 3.41 -12.59
CA ASN A 98 2.48 3.45 -13.36
C ASN A 98 1.39 2.62 -12.69
N ARG A 99 0.14 2.95 -13.01
CA ARG A 99 -1.06 2.34 -12.43
C ARG A 99 -1.06 0.80 -12.49
N GLU A 100 -0.69 0.24 -13.63
CA GLU A 100 -0.68 -1.21 -13.83
C GLU A 100 0.34 -1.89 -12.92
N SER A 101 1.57 -1.38 -12.90
CA SER A 101 2.65 -1.88 -12.05
C SER A 101 2.31 -1.80 -10.57
N LEU A 102 1.73 -0.68 -10.12
CA LEU A 102 1.31 -0.52 -8.72
C LEU A 102 0.16 -1.46 -8.35
N ASN A 103 -0.80 -1.69 -9.25
CA ASN A 103 -1.88 -2.66 -9.02
C ASN A 103 -1.36 -4.09 -8.91
N LEU A 104 -0.44 -4.50 -9.79
CA LEU A 104 0.19 -5.82 -9.73
C LEU A 104 0.98 -6.01 -8.44
N LEU A 105 1.77 -5.02 -8.08
CA LEU A 105 2.56 -5.03 -6.85
C LEU A 105 1.67 -5.10 -5.61
N ALA A 106 0.64 -4.26 -5.53
CA ALA A 106 -0.32 -4.24 -4.43
C ALA A 106 -1.02 -5.60 -4.26
N ARG A 107 -1.39 -6.24 -5.36
CA ARG A 107 -1.96 -7.60 -5.36
C ARG A 107 -0.97 -8.61 -4.82
N LYS A 108 0.27 -8.58 -5.30
CA LYS A 108 1.34 -9.51 -4.89
C LYS A 108 1.65 -9.43 -3.40
N ILE A 109 1.66 -8.24 -2.82
CA ILE A 109 1.94 -8.04 -1.38
C ILE A 109 0.72 -8.21 -0.47
N GLY A 110 -0.47 -8.48 -1.02
CA GLY A 110 -1.65 -8.87 -0.24
C GLY A 110 -2.58 -7.72 0.18
N ILE A 111 -2.50 -6.54 -0.44
CA ILE A 111 -3.38 -5.39 -0.13
C ILE A 111 -4.85 -5.72 -0.35
N GLY A 112 -5.17 -6.58 -1.33
CA GLY A 112 -6.54 -7.00 -1.61
C GLY A 112 -7.29 -7.61 -0.41
N SER A 113 -6.57 -8.13 0.59
CA SER A 113 -7.17 -8.73 1.78
C SER A 113 -7.68 -7.70 2.82
N ILE A 114 -7.25 -6.44 2.72
CA ILE A 114 -7.56 -5.39 3.71
C ILE A 114 -8.26 -4.16 3.13
N VAL A 115 -8.24 -3.99 1.80
CA VAL A 115 -8.92 -2.85 1.16
C VAL A 115 -10.44 -2.97 1.30
N GLN A 116 -11.09 -1.85 1.59
CA GLN A 116 -12.53 -1.73 1.74
C GLN A 116 -13.08 -0.78 0.68
N PHE A 117 -13.97 -1.27 -0.18
CA PHE A 117 -14.55 -0.51 -1.29
C PHE A 117 -15.89 -1.12 -1.73
N ASP A 118 -16.64 -0.42 -2.57
CA ASP A 118 -17.87 -0.95 -3.17
C ASP A 118 -17.53 -2.02 -4.22
N GLN A 119 -17.67 -3.29 -3.81
CA GLN A 119 -17.36 -4.45 -4.64
C GLN A 119 -18.29 -4.61 -5.87
N LYS A 120 -19.40 -3.90 -5.93
CA LYS A 120 -20.29 -3.92 -7.08
C LYS A 120 -19.73 -3.11 -8.25
N ASN A 121 -18.79 -2.20 -8.00
CA ASN A 121 -18.18 -1.39 -9.04
C ASN A 121 -16.96 -2.09 -9.63
N ILE A 122 -17.15 -2.75 -10.78
CA ILE A 122 -16.10 -3.51 -11.48
C ILE A 122 -14.94 -2.60 -11.91
N GLN A 123 -15.21 -1.33 -12.29
CA GLN A 123 -14.17 -0.40 -12.71
C GLN A 123 -13.22 -0.04 -11.57
N LEU A 124 -13.73 0.06 -10.34
CA LEU A 124 -12.89 0.30 -9.16
C LEU A 124 -11.90 -0.84 -8.90
N GLN A 125 -12.30 -2.09 -9.17
CA GLN A 125 -11.44 -3.25 -8.93
C GLN A 125 -10.13 -3.20 -9.73
N GLN A 126 -10.11 -2.46 -10.84
CA GLN A 126 -8.94 -2.35 -11.71
C GLN A 126 -7.89 -1.36 -11.19
N VAL A 127 -8.28 -0.42 -10.34
CA VAL A 127 -7.40 0.69 -9.91
C VAL A 127 -7.22 0.78 -8.39
N ILE A 128 -8.14 0.17 -7.64
CA ILE A 128 -8.23 0.34 -6.18
C ILE A 128 -6.98 -0.11 -5.43
N LEU A 129 -6.32 -1.17 -5.90
CA LEU A 129 -5.18 -1.75 -5.19
C LEU A 129 -3.96 -0.82 -5.25
N GLY A 130 -3.66 -0.24 -6.42
CA GLY A 130 -2.56 0.71 -6.57
C GLY A 130 -2.78 1.97 -5.75
N ASN A 131 -3.97 2.55 -5.80
CA ASN A 131 -4.34 3.72 -5.00
C ASN A 131 -4.23 3.43 -3.50
N THR A 132 -4.67 2.24 -3.07
CA THR A 132 -4.53 1.81 -1.66
C THR A 132 -3.07 1.61 -1.28
N LEU A 133 -2.23 1.09 -2.17
CA LEU A 133 -0.78 0.99 -1.93
C LEU A 133 -0.16 2.37 -1.70
N GLU A 134 -0.46 3.35 -2.53
CA GLU A 134 -0.02 4.74 -2.35
C GLU A 134 -0.53 5.30 -1.02
N ALA A 135 -1.79 5.07 -0.67
CA ALA A 135 -2.34 5.49 0.62
C ALA A 135 -1.61 4.84 1.81
N ILE A 136 -1.23 3.56 1.71
CA ILE A 136 -0.42 2.88 2.73
C ILE A 136 0.98 3.49 2.81
N VAL A 137 1.62 3.84 1.69
CA VAL A 137 2.90 4.57 1.70
C VAL A 137 2.75 5.89 2.45
N GLY A 138 1.67 6.65 2.21
CA GLY A 138 1.35 7.89 2.94
C GLY A 138 1.17 7.65 4.44
N ALA A 139 0.45 6.58 4.82
CA ALA A 139 0.26 6.19 6.22
C ALA A 139 1.59 5.82 6.90
N VAL A 140 2.44 5.04 6.23
CA VAL A 140 3.77 4.68 6.73
C VAL A 140 4.63 5.91 6.95
N TYR A 141 4.61 6.85 6.00
CA TYR A 141 5.32 8.12 6.12
C TYR A 141 4.91 8.90 7.37
N LEU A 142 3.60 9.05 7.59
CA LEU A 142 3.08 9.77 8.77
C LEU A 142 3.33 9.03 10.08
N ASP A 143 3.31 7.72 10.08
CA ASP A 143 3.48 6.87 11.27
C ASP A 143 4.95 6.69 11.68
N LYS A 144 5.85 6.53 10.70
CA LYS A 144 7.25 6.13 10.92
C LYS A 144 8.29 7.14 10.43
N GLY A 145 7.87 8.18 9.72
CA GLY A 145 8.76 9.16 9.10
C GLY A 145 9.36 8.70 7.76
N TYR A 146 9.98 9.64 7.06
CA TYR A 146 10.48 9.43 5.69
C TYR A 146 11.53 8.31 5.59
N ARG A 147 12.46 8.24 6.52
CA ARG A 147 13.55 7.23 6.49
C ARG A 147 13.01 5.81 6.48
N GLN A 148 12.08 5.51 7.38
CA GLN A 148 11.45 4.17 7.47
C GLN A 148 10.53 3.91 6.28
N CYS A 149 9.79 4.91 5.84
CA CYS A 149 8.94 4.81 4.66
C CYS A 149 9.77 4.50 3.40
N LYS A 150 10.86 5.22 3.18
CA LYS A 150 11.79 4.96 2.08
C LYS A 150 12.37 3.55 2.15
N LYS A 151 12.79 3.10 3.35
CA LYS A 151 13.27 1.72 3.53
C LYS A 151 12.19 0.71 3.13
N PHE A 152 10.96 0.90 3.56
CA PHE A 152 9.82 0.05 3.16
C PHE A 152 9.64 0.04 1.63
N VAL A 153 9.57 1.21 0.99
CA VAL A 153 9.42 1.33 -0.46
C VAL A 153 10.55 0.60 -1.19
N VAL A 154 11.80 0.87 -0.83
CA VAL A 154 12.95 0.28 -1.51
C VAL A 154 12.99 -1.24 -1.32
N THR A 155 12.88 -1.73 -0.09
CA THR A 155 13.11 -3.16 0.21
C THR A 155 11.93 -4.06 -0.15
N LYS A 156 10.69 -3.54 -0.10
CA LYS A 156 9.49 -4.35 -0.31
C LYS A 156 8.82 -4.12 -1.65
N LEU A 157 8.95 -2.90 -2.21
CA LEU A 157 8.24 -2.54 -3.43
C LEU A 157 9.15 -2.51 -4.65
N ILE A 158 10.39 -2.05 -4.53
CA ILE A 158 11.27 -1.82 -5.68
C ILE A 158 12.28 -2.94 -5.86
N ALA A 159 13.12 -3.22 -4.87
CA ALA A 159 14.24 -4.15 -5.00
C ALA A 159 13.85 -5.54 -5.51
N PRO A 160 12.72 -6.15 -5.10
CA PRO A 160 12.33 -7.47 -5.60
C PRO A 160 12.05 -7.53 -7.11
N ASN A 161 11.96 -6.39 -7.79
CA ASN A 161 11.72 -6.31 -9.24
C ASN A 161 12.98 -5.94 -10.04
N PHE A 162 14.14 -5.78 -9.37
CA PHE A 162 15.42 -5.43 -9.98
C PHE A 162 16.50 -6.51 -9.83
N ASP A 163 16.17 -7.64 -9.19
CA ASP A 163 17.07 -8.79 -9.02
C ASP A 163 16.87 -9.83 -10.11
#